data_c2691ad8482970c3b4d3ef7d9cb45657
#
_entry.id   c2691ad8482970c3b4d3ef7d9cb45657
#
_cell.length_a   1.000
_cell.length_b   1.000
_cell.length_c   1.000
_cell.angle_alpha   90.00
_cell.angle_beta   90.00
_cell.angle_gamma   90.00
#
_symmetry.space_group_name_H-M   'P 1'
#
loop_
_entity.id
_entity.type
_entity.pdbx_description
1 polymer ?
#
loop_
_entity_poly.entity_id
_entity_poly.type
_entity_poly.pdbx_seq_one_letter_code
_entity_poly.pdbx_strand_id
1 'polypeptide(L)'
;HGKDIGVDGKRLAVAGNSVGGNMAAVVALMAKEQKAPALRFQLLMWPVTNVQFDSGSYQQFAEGHFLTKGMMNWFWDNYTTDQAERAQIHASPLQASAEQLKGLPAALVQTAEFDVLRDEGEAYARHLDAAGVPVTAVRYNGMIHDFGLLNPLSQIPEVKAAVRQAALELKTHLN
;
A
#
# COMPACT_ATOMS: atom_id res chain seq x y z
N HIS A 1 2.40 -4.90 -26.01
CA HIS A 1 3.26 -3.78 -26.49
C HIS A 1 4.57 -3.58 -25.70
N GLY A 2 4.88 -4.41 -24.67
CA GLY A 2 6.13 -4.27 -23.90
C GLY A 2 7.40 -4.36 -24.77
N LYS A 3 7.38 -5.26 -25.76
CA LYS A 3 8.49 -5.42 -26.69
C LYS A 3 8.81 -4.15 -27.50
N ASP A 4 7.78 -3.33 -27.77
CA ASP A 4 7.89 -2.11 -28.58
C ASP A 4 8.65 -1.00 -27.83
N ILE A 5 8.69 -1.10 -26.49
CA ILE A 5 9.39 -0.17 -25.60
C ILE A 5 10.53 -0.84 -24.82
N GLY A 6 10.93 -2.03 -25.24
CA GLY A 6 12.10 -2.75 -24.67
C GLY A 6 11.89 -3.30 -23.26
N VAL A 7 10.64 -3.53 -22.82
CA VAL A 7 10.33 -4.11 -21.51
C VAL A 7 9.77 -5.53 -21.63
N ASP A 8 10.06 -6.36 -20.62
CA ASP A 8 9.53 -7.71 -20.52
C ASP A 8 8.18 -7.71 -19.78
N GLY A 9 7.08 -7.75 -20.52
CA GLY A 9 5.73 -7.81 -19.97
C GLY A 9 5.39 -9.07 -19.16
N LYS A 10 6.29 -10.02 -19.02
CA LYS A 10 6.14 -11.20 -18.15
C LYS A 10 6.74 -10.99 -16.75
N ARG A 11 7.45 -9.90 -16.55
CA ARG A 11 8.10 -9.54 -15.28
C ARG A 11 7.54 -8.20 -14.80
N LEU A 12 6.32 -8.26 -14.25
CA LEU A 12 5.57 -7.08 -13.82
C LEU A 12 5.46 -7.04 -12.30
N ALA A 13 5.66 -5.88 -11.74
CA ALA A 13 5.30 -5.54 -10.36
C ALA A 13 4.41 -4.30 -10.36
N VAL A 14 3.62 -4.15 -9.31
CA VAL A 14 2.90 -2.91 -9.03
C VAL A 14 3.50 -2.24 -7.81
N ALA A 15 3.58 -0.92 -7.82
CA ALA A 15 4.13 -0.15 -6.71
C ALA A 15 3.34 1.15 -6.54
N GLY A 16 3.18 1.59 -5.31
CA GLY A 16 2.54 2.87 -5.03
C GLY A 16 2.66 3.28 -3.57
N ASN A 17 2.54 4.58 -3.34
CA ASN A 17 2.50 5.20 -2.03
C ASN A 17 1.12 5.76 -1.73
N SER A 18 0.69 5.78 -0.49
CA SER A 18 -0.57 6.38 -0.05
C SER A 18 -1.76 5.85 -0.87
N VAL A 19 -2.51 6.71 -1.56
CA VAL A 19 -3.55 6.30 -2.53
C VAL A 19 -2.98 5.46 -3.67
N GLY A 20 -1.74 5.70 -4.10
CA GLY A 20 -1.06 4.83 -5.07
C GLY A 20 -0.81 3.43 -4.52
N GLY A 21 -0.55 3.29 -3.22
CA GLY A 21 -0.49 2.01 -2.53
C GLY A 21 -1.84 1.29 -2.51
N ASN A 22 -2.93 2.03 -2.31
CA ASN A 22 -4.29 1.51 -2.51
C ASN A 22 -4.48 0.97 -3.93
N MET A 23 -4.20 1.81 -4.93
CA MET A 23 -4.32 1.42 -6.34
C MET A 23 -3.48 0.19 -6.69
N ALA A 24 -2.25 0.09 -6.16
CA ALA A 24 -1.39 -1.07 -6.38
C ALA A 24 -2.00 -2.36 -5.80
N ALA A 25 -2.53 -2.31 -4.57
CA ALA A 25 -3.21 -3.43 -3.95
C ALA A 25 -4.48 -3.84 -4.73
N VAL A 26 -5.28 -2.86 -5.16
CA VAL A 26 -6.49 -3.09 -5.94
C VAL A 26 -6.16 -3.65 -7.34
N VAL A 27 -5.13 -3.14 -8.00
CA VAL A 27 -4.68 -3.68 -9.30
C VAL A 27 -4.23 -5.14 -9.16
N ALA A 28 -3.60 -5.51 -8.06
CA ALA A 28 -3.24 -6.90 -7.79
C ALA A 28 -4.49 -7.80 -7.64
N LEU A 29 -5.53 -7.33 -6.92
CA LEU A 29 -6.82 -8.02 -6.82
C LEU A 29 -7.49 -8.17 -8.20
N MET A 30 -7.61 -7.07 -8.94
CA MET A 30 -8.23 -7.07 -10.27
C MET A 30 -7.49 -7.96 -11.28
N ALA A 31 -6.15 -7.97 -11.22
CA ALA A 31 -5.34 -8.83 -12.08
C ALA A 31 -5.64 -10.32 -11.83
N LYS A 32 -5.80 -10.71 -10.56
CA LYS A 32 -6.23 -12.07 -10.19
C LYS A 32 -7.65 -12.37 -10.70
N GLU A 33 -8.60 -11.48 -10.41
CA GLU A 33 -10.02 -11.66 -10.78
C GLU A 33 -10.20 -11.80 -12.31
N GLN A 34 -9.48 -10.97 -13.06
CA GLN A 34 -9.58 -10.94 -14.54
C GLN A 34 -8.66 -11.95 -15.22
N LYS A 35 -7.91 -12.75 -14.46
CA LYS A 35 -6.89 -13.66 -15.01
C LYS A 35 -5.92 -12.94 -15.95
N ALA A 36 -5.59 -11.70 -15.62
CA ALA A 36 -4.62 -10.87 -16.32
C ALA A 36 -3.21 -11.44 -16.17
N PRO A 37 -2.19 -10.92 -16.87
CA PRO A 37 -0.81 -11.33 -16.68
C PRO A 37 -0.41 -11.33 -15.19
N ALA A 38 0.24 -12.39 -14.75
CA ALA A 38 0.62 -12.56 -13.35
C ALA A 38 1.60 -11.45 -12.92
N LEU A 39 1.25 -10.76 -11.85
CA LEU A 39 2.17 -9.85 -11.17
C LEU A 39 3.13 -10.68 -10.29
N ARG A 40 4.39 -10.31 -10.26
CA ARG A 40 5.41 -10.96 -9.44
C ARG A 40 5.53 -10.38 -8.05
N PHE A 41 5.20 -9.09 -7.90
CA PHE A 41 5.38 -8.38 -6.64
C PHE A 41 4.44 -7.18 -6.51
N GLN A 42 4.10 -6.82 -5.28
CA GLN A 42 3.41 -5.59 -4.93
C GLN A 42 4.18 -4.84 -3.83
N LEU A 43 4.54 -3.58 -4.12
CA LEU A 43 5.21 -2.68 -3.20
C LEU A 43 4.21 -1.63 -2.71
N LEU A 44 3.84 -1.69 -1.46
CA LEU A 44 2.81 -0.86 -0.84
C LEU A 44 3.46 0.05 0.22
N MET A 45 3.69 1.30 -0.14
CA MET A 45 4.33 2.26 0.75
C MET A 45 3.26 3.09 1.45
N TRP A 46 3.15 2.98 2.79
CA TRP A 46 2.13 3.66 3.62
C TRP A 46 0.76 3.71 2.95
N PRO A 47 0.21 2.54 2.57
CA PRO A 47 -0.97 2.47 1.71
C PRO A 47 -2.25 2.86 2.45
N VAL A 48 -3.19 3.50 1.74
CA VAL A 48 -4.59 3.55 2.14
C VAL A 48 -5.21 2.17 1.87
N THR A 49 -5.81 1.54 2.87
CA THR A 49 -6.39 0.20 2.70
C THR A 49 -7.83 0.07 3.17
N ASN A 50 -8.34 1.09 3.87
CA ASN A 50 -9.67 1.04 4.47
C ASN A 50 -10.34 2.42 4.47
N VAL A 51 -11.67 2.43 4.61
CA VAL A 51 -12.48 3.65 4.75
C VAL A 51 -12.86 3.97 6.20
N GLN A 52 -12.50 3.11 7.15
CA GLN A 52 -12.82 3.32 8.57
C GLN A 52 -11.72 4.16 9.24
N PHE A 53 -12.12 5.25 9.90
CA PHE A 53 -11.22 6.23 10.52
C PHE A 53 -11.23 6.12 12.05
N ASP A 54 -11.27 4.89 12.59
CA ASP A 54 -11.44 4.59 14.01
C ASP A 54 -10.31 3.77 14.63
N SER A 55 -9.28 3.43 13.83
CA SER A 55 -8.09 2.72 14.33
C SER A 55 -7.32 3.54 15.37
N GLY A 56 -6.45 2.86 16.13
CA GLY A 56 -5.58 3.52 17.11
C GLY A 56 -4.72 4.62 16.51
N SER A 57 -4.17 4.42 15.30
CA SER A 57 -3.38 5.44 14.60
C SER A 57 -4.21 6.64 14.19
N TYR A 58 -5.46 6.47 13.75
CA TYR A 58 -6.38 7.57 13.47
C TYR A 58 -6.76 8.36 14.71
N GLN A 59 -6.75 7.75 15.89
CA GLN A 59 -6.99 8.45 17.16
C GLN A 59 -5.74 9.17 17.65
N GLN A 60 -4.57 8.53 17.58
CA GLN A 60 -3.30 9.04 18.10
C GLN A 60 -2.73 10.18 17.24
N PHE A 61 -2.84 10.08 15.92
CA PHE A 61 -2.18 10.97 14.96
C PHE A 61 -3.17 11.79 14.13
N ALA A 62 -4.41 11.97 14.63
CA ALA A 62 -5.47 12.71 13.95
C ALA A 62 -5.04 14.09 13.46
N GLU A 63 -4.16 14.76 14.22
CA GLU A 63 -3.65 16.11 13.96
C GLU A 63 -2.14 16.19 14.24
N GLY A 64 -1.46 17.16 13.61
CA GLY A 64 -0.08 17.51 13.93
C GLY A 64 1.01 16.61 13.32
N HIS A 65 0.65 15.59 12.53
CA HIS A 65 1.60 14.62 11.96
C HIS A 65 1.56 14.57 10.42
N PHE A 66 1.48 15.72 9.77
CA PHE A 66 1.44 15.91 8.32
C PHE A 66 0.09 15.49 7.72
N LEU A 67 -0.15 14.18 7.51
CA LEU A 67 -1.48 13.70 7.09
C LEU A 67 -2.42 13.65 8.29
N THR A 68 -3.57 14.32 8.18
CA THR A 68 -4.57 14.38 9.25
C THR A 68 -5.79 13.50 8.95
N LYS A 69 -6.52 13.14 10.00
CA LYS A 69 -7.84 12.49 9.86
C LYS A 69 -8.82 13.35 9.04
N GLY A 70 -8.79 14.68 9.24
CA GLY A 70 -9.63 15.62 8.49
C GLY A 70 -9.32 15.60 6.99
N MET A 71 -8.04 15.53 6.62
CA MET A 71 -7.62 15.37 5.21
C MET A 71 -8.11 14.06 4.61
N MET A 72 -8.01 12.94 5.34
CA MET A 72 -8.49 11.65 4.85
C MET A 72 -10.01 11.66 4.61
N ASN A 73 -10.81 12.25 5.50
CA ASN A 73 -12.23 12.44 5.26
C ASN A 73 -12.48 13.21 3.96
N TRP A 74 -11.77 14.33 3.79
CA TRP A 74 -11.90 15.18 2.61
C TRP A 74 -11.51 14.43 1.32
N PHE A 75 -10.43 13.64 1.32
CA PHE A 75 -10.03 12.84 0.17
C PHE A 75 -11.09 11.81 -0.20
N TRP A 76 -11.64 11.09 0.77
CA TRP A 76 -12.70 10.12 0.54
C TRP A 76 -13.99 10.77 0.02
N ASP A 77 -14.36 11.95 0.54
CA ASP A 77 -15.55 12.69 0.08
C ASP A 77 -15.40 13.16 -1.38
N ASN A 78 -14.18 13.45 -1.81
CA ASN A 78 -13.89 13.77 -3.21
C ASN A 78 -13.77 12.53 -4.11
N TYR A 79 -13.45 11.37 -3.57
CA TYR A 79 -13.39 10.12 -4.33
C TYR A 79 -14.79 9.57 -4.61
N THR A 80 -15.58 9.35 -3.58
CA THR A 80 -17.01 9.03 -3.64
C THR A 80 -17.68 9.33 -2.31
N THR A 81 -18.94 9.76 -2.34
CA THR A 81 -19.76 9.95 -1.14
C THR A 81 -20.61 8.72 -0.81
N ASP A 82 -20.69 7.75 -1.70
CA ASP A 82 -21.45 6.52 -1.50
C ASP A 82 -20.70 5.56 -0.57
N GLN A 83 -21.28 5.30 0.60
CA GLN A 83 -20.68 4.42 1.61
C GLN A 83 -20.58 2.96 1.15
N ALA A 84 -21.49 2.51 0.27
CA ALA A 84 -21.42 1.15 -0.28
C ALA A 84 -20.26 1.02 -1.27
N GLU A 85 -19.99 2.05 -2.09
CA GLU A 85 -18.80 2.08 -2.94
C GLU A 85 -17.51 2.11 -2.14
N ARG A 86 -17.44 2.93 -1.07
CA ARG A 86 -16.27 2.98 -0.17
C ARG A 86 -15.95 1.63 0.46
N ALA A 87 -16.96 0.83 0.79
CA ALA A 87 -16.79 -0.48 1.41
C ALA A 87 -16.40 -1.59 0.43
N GLN A 88 -16.43 -1.34 -0.88
CA GLN A 88 -16.01 -2.34 -1.86
C GLN A 88 -14.50 -2.62 -1.77
N ILE A 89 -14.12 -3.86 -2.03
CA ILE A 89 -12.69 -4.27 -1.97
C ILE A 89 -11.81 -3.53 -2.98
N HIS A 90 -12.39 -2.98 -4.04
CA HIS A 90 -11.70 -2.15 -5.03
C HIS A 90 -11.54 -0.69 -4.60
N ALA A 91 -12.06 -0.31 -3.43
CA ALA A 91 -11.80 0.97 -2.77
C ALA A 91 -11.11 0.76 -1.42
N SER A 92 -11.56 -0.25 -0.67
CA SER A 92 -11.04 -0.62 0.66
C SER A 92 -10.53 -2.07 0.66
N PRO A 93 -9.32 -2.34 0.13
CA PRO A 93 -8.79 -3.70 -0.04
C PRO A 93 -8.64 -4.47 1.29
N LEU A 94 -8.60 -3.80 2.43
CA LEU A 94 -8.62 -4.44 3.74
C LEU A 94 -9.93 -5.22 4.00
N GLN A 95 -11.02 -4.93 3.29
CA GLN A 95 -12.30 -5.63 3.38
C GLN A 95 -12.31 -6.96 2.61
N ALA A 96 -11.25 -7.26 1.84
CA ALA A 96 -11.17 -8.48 1.06
C ALA A 96 -11.05 -9.70 1.99
N SER A 97 -11.77 -10.77 1.66
CA SER A 97 -11.68 -12.05 2.36
C SER A 97 -10.35 -12.76 2.10
N ALA A 98 -9.96 -13.70 2.97
CA ALA A 98 -8.76 -14.51 2.77
C ALA A 98 -8.76 -15.25 1.41
N GLU A 99 -9.90 -15.71 0.92
CA GLU A 99 -10.00 -16.37 -0.38
C GLU A 99 -9.77 -15.39 -1.55
N GLN A 100 -10.23 -14.13 -1.41
CA GLN A 100 -9.95 -13.09 -2.39
C GLN A 100 -8.47 -12.69 -2.42
N LEU A 101 -7.81 -12.68 -1.26
CA LEU A 101 -6.37 -12.34 -1.14
C LEU A 101 -5.45 -13.50 -1.52
N LYS A 102 -5.88 -14.75 -1.36
CA LYS A 102 -5.07 -15.94 -1.64
C LYS A 102 -4.53 -15.94 -3.05
N GLY A 103 -3.22 -16.20 -3.18
CA GLY A 103 -2.54 -16.25 -4.48
C GLY A 103 -2.22 -14.89 -5.10
N LEU A 104 -2.40 -13.78 -4.37
CA LEU A 104 -1.85 -12.49 -4.74
C LEU A 104 -0.31 -12.54 -4.76
N PRO A 105 0.36 -11.64 -5.49
CA PRO A 105 1.81 -11.58 -5.54
C PRO A 105 2.41 -11.27 -4.16
N ALA A 106 3.64 -11.74 -3.93
CA ALA A 106 4.40 -11.37 -2.73
C ALA A 106 4.42 -9.85 -2.51
N ALA A 107 4.43 -9.41 -1.25
CA ALA A 107 4.28 -8.01 -0.90
C ALA A 107 5.37 -7.49 0.03
N LEU A 108 5.81 -6.24 -0.20
CA LEU A 108 6.43 -5.41 0.82
C LEU A 108 5.43 -4.32 1.22
N VAL A 109 5.09 -4.25 2.50
CA VAL A 109 4.27 -3.18 3.07
C VAL A 109 5.15 -2.35 4.00
N GLN A 110 5.36 -1.09 3.66
CA GLN A 110 6.09 -0.14 4.49
C GLN A 110 5.10 0.83 5.14
N THR A 111 5.24 1.08 6.44
CA THR A 111 4.41 2.03 7.19
C THR A 111 5.28 3.02 7.94
N ALA A 112 4.72 4.18 8.29
CA ALA A 112 5.36 5.18 9.12
C ALA A 112 4.77 5.14 10.55
N GLU A 113 5.59 5.41 11.56
CA GLU A 113 5.14 5.37 12.94
C GLU A 113 4.04 6.39 13.24
N PHE A 114 4.26 7.63 12.80
CA PHE A 114 3.39 8.79 13.06
C PHE A 114 2.47 9.06 11.86
N ASP A 115 1.68 8.05 11.49
CA ASP A 115 0.79 8.10 10.32
C ASP A 115 -0.59 7.57 10.70
N VAL A 116 -1.65 8.29 10.32
CA VAL A 116 -3.02 7.82 10.50
C VAL A 116 -3.30 6.50 9.79
N LEU A 117 -2.60 6.21 8.68
CA LEU A 117 -2.73 4.99 7.87
C LEU A 117 -1.93 3.80 8.41
N ARG A 118 -1.12 3.98 9.47
CA ARG A 118 -0.23 2.94 10.01
C ARG A 118 -0.98 1.64 10.27
N ASP A 119 -2.02 1.72 11.08
CA ASP A 119 -2.68 0.52 11.60
C ASP A 119 -3.46 -0.24 10.51
N GLU A 120 -4.07 0.47 9.55
CA GLU A 120 -4.78 -0.16 8.44
C GLU A 120 -3.81 -0.80 7.44
N GLY A 121 -2.66 -0.15 7.15
CA GLY A 121 -1.60 -0.74 6.31
C GLY A 121 -1.02 -2.01 6.91
N GLU A 122 -0.74 -2.01 8.22
CA GLU A 122 -0.28 -3.21 8.93
C GLU A 122 -1.36 -4.29 9.06
N ALA A 123 -2.62 -3.90 9.19
CA ALA A 123 -3.74 -4.84 9.18
C ALA A 123 -3.84 -5.53 7.81
N TYR A 124 -3.69 -4.79 6.72
CA TYR A 124 -3.69 -5.36 5.37
C TYR A 124 -2.54 -6.35 5.17
N ALA A 125 -1.33 -6.02 5.65
CA ALA A 125 -0.20 -6.94 5.63
C ALA A 125 -0.50 -8.25 6.36
N ARG A 126 -1.12 -8.19 7.56
CA ARG A 126 -1.54 -9.38 8.31
C ARG A 126 -2.63 -10.17 7.58
N HIS A 127 -3.56 -9.51 6.87
CA HIS A 127 -4.58 -10.21 6.08
C HIS A 127 -3.98 -10.96 4.89
N LEU A 128 -3.00 -10.35 4.21
CA LEU A 128 -2.24 -11.01 3.13
C LEU A 128 -1.52 -12.25 3.66
N ASP A 129 -0.78 -12.12 4.78
CA ASP A 129 -0.05 -13.23 5.43
C ASP A 129 -1.01 -14.36 5.83
N ALA A 130 -2.13 -14.04 6.48
CA ALA A 130 -3.16 -15.00 6.86
C ALA A 130 -3.79 -15.72 5.65
N ALA A 131 -3.80 -15.11 4.48
CA ALA A 131 -4.23 -15.69 3.22
C ALA A 131 -3.14 -16.54 2.52
N GLY A 132 -1.94 -16.66 3.13
CA GLY A 132 -0.81 -17.41 2.60
C GLY A 132 -0.01 -16.66 1.52
N VAL A 133 -0.15 -15.35 1.43
CA VAL A 133 0.67 -14.50 0.57
C VAL A 133 2.00 -14.20 1.29
N PRO A 134 3.17 -14.40 0.67
CA PRO A 134 4.45 -14.00 1.26
C PRO A 134 4.50 -12.49 1.48
N VAL A 135 4.66 -12.04 2.74
CA VAL A 135 4.64 -10.62 3.10
C VAL A 135 5.85 -10.25 3.94
N THR A 136 6.49 -9.14 3.59
CA THR A 136 7.39 -8.40 4.48
C THR A 136 6.69 -7.10 4.89
N ALA A 137 6.46 -6.91 6.19
CA ALA A 137 5.89 -5.68 6.73
C ALA A 137 6.92 -4.95 7.60
N VAL A 138 7.16 -3.66 7.33
CA VAL A 138 8.16 -2.86 8.05
C VAL A 138 7.57 -1.53 8.45
N ARG A 139 7.63 -1.22 9.76
CA ARG A 139 7.34 0.11 10.28
C ARG A 139 8.63 0.90 10.42
N TYR A 140 8.67 2.10 9.87
CA TYR A 140 9.77 3.05 10.02
C TYR A 140 9.47 3.98 11.19
N ASN A 141 10.20 3.78 12.30
CA ASN A 141 10.04 4.57 13.51
C ASN A 141 10.53 6.01 13.31
N GLY A 142 9.88 6.97 13.94
CA GLY A 142 10.19 8.39 13.81
C GLY A 142 9.67 9.04 12.51
N MET A 143 9.09 8.27 11.58
CA MET A 143 8.66 8.77 10.28
C MET A 143 7.17 9.14 10.28
N ILE A 144 6.85 10.13 9.44
CA ILE A 144 5.49 10.61 9.15
C ILE A 144 5.03 10.10 7.78
N HIS A 145 3.75 10.30 7.45
CA HIS A 145 3.23 9.98 6.13
C HIS A 145 4.07 10.62 5.01
N ASP A 146 4.23 9.92 3.90
CA ASP A 146 5.00 10.35 2.71
C ASP A 146 6.50 10.66 2.97
N PHE A 147 7.07 10.19 4.08
CA PHE A 147 8.48 10.46 4.43
C PHE A 147 9.47 10.16 3.30
N GLY A 148 9.17 9.16 2.47
CA GLY A 148 10.01 8.77 1.33
C GLY A 148 9.94 9.72 0.13
N LEU A 149 8.97 10.64 0.09
CA LEU A 149 8.74 11.60 -1.00
C LEU A 149 9.09 13.03 -0.62
N LEU A 150 9.27 13.31 0.67
CA LEU A 150 9.56 14.66 1.15
C LEU A 150 11.06 14.97 1.00
N ASN A 151 11.40 15.81 0.03
CA ASN A 151 12.79 16.21 -0.25
C ASN A 151 13.59 16.61 1.00
N PRO A 152 13.07 17.39 1.96
CA PRO A 152 13.79 17.73 3.18
C PRO A 152 14.22 16.53 4.02
N LEU A 153 13.51 15.39 3.91
CA LEU A 153 13.79 14.17 4.65
C LEU A 153 14.73 13.20 3.91
N SER A 154 15.07 13.48 2.65
CA SER A 154 15.81 12.56 1.77
C SER A 154 17.17 12.11 2.32
N GLN A 155 17.78 12.87 3.25
CA GLN A 155 19.06 12.52 3.85
C GLN A 155 18.94 11.70 5.15
N ILE A 156 17.73 11.53 5.68
CA ILE A 156 17.47 10.74 6.90
C ILE A 156 17.79 9.26 6.65
N PRO A 157 18.47 8.59 7.58
CA PRO A 157 18.86 7.18 7.41
C PRO A 157 17.67 6.25 7.14
N GLU A 158 16.53 6.45 7.81
CA GLU A 158 15.30 5.67 7.66
C GLU A 158 14.72 5.79 6.26
N VAL A 159 14.72 6.99 5.69
CA VAL A 159 14.27 7.25 4.30
C VAL A 159 15.15 6.48 3.31
N LYS A 160 16.47 6.58 3.47
CA LYS A 160 17.42 5.84 2.63
C LYS A 160 17.27 4.32 2.78
N ALA A 161 17.00 3.85 3.98
CA ALA A 161 16.78 2.42 4.25
C ALA A 161 15.49 1.94 3.57
N ALA A 162 14.39 2.67 3.67
CA ALA A 162 13.12 2.34 3.03
C ALA A 162 13.25 2.24 1.51
N VAL A 163 13.90 3.23 0.89
CA VAL A 163 14.11 3.25 -0.56
C VAL A 163 15.01 2.08 -1.00
N ARG A 164 16.10 1.81 -0.26
CA ARG A 164 16.99 0.67 -0.59
C ARG A 164 16.28 -0.66 -0.44
N GLN A 165 15.48 -0.85 0.60
CA GLN A 165 14.68 -2.06 0.79
C GLN A 165 13.71 -2.24 -0.39
N ALA A 166 12.94 -1.21 -0.72
CA ALA A 166 12.01 -1.24 -1.84
C ALA A 166 12.70 -1.62 -3.17
N ALA A 167 13.84 -0.99 -3.47
CA ALA A 167 14.62 -1.27 -4.67
C ALA A 167 15.17 -2.71 -4.71
N LEU A 168 15.65 -3.22 -3.55
CA LEU A 168 16.17 -4.59 -3.46
C LEU A 168 15.07 -5.62 -3.67
N GLU A 169 13.91 -5.45 -3.04
CA GLU A 169 12.78 -6.35 -3.20
C GLU A 169 12.25 -6.35 -4.64
N LEU A 170 12.09 -5.19 -5.26
CA LEU A 170 11.73 -5.11 -6.68
C LEU A 170 12.75 -5.84 -7.57
N LYS A 171 14.04 -5.63 -7.34
CA LYS A 171 15.10 -6.33 -8.08
C LYS A 171 15.03 -7.84 -7.89
N THR A 172 14.81 -8.31 -6.66
CA THR A 172 14.74 -9.74 -6.32
C THR A 172 13.59 -10.43 -7.04
N HIS A 173 12.41 -9.79 -7.08
CA HIS A 173 11.20 -10.38 -7.66
C HIS A 173 11.07 -10.19 -9.18
N LEU A 174 11.81 -9.24 -9.77
CA LEU A 174 11.78 -8.97 -11.21
C LEU A 174 12.94 -9.63 -12.01
N ASN A 175 13.89 -10.23 -11.34
CA ASN A 175 14.99 -10.97 -12.01
C ASN A 175 14.61 -12.41 -12.42
#